data_3b375b1308c651268818f02b62c2c626
#
_entry.id   3b375b1308c651268818f02b62c2c626
#
_cell.length_a   1.000
_cell.length_b   1.000
_cell.length_c   1.000
_cell.angle_alpha   90.00
_cell.angle_beta   90.00
_cell.angle_gamma   90.00
#
_symmetry.space_group_name_H-M   'P 1'
#
loop_
_entity.id
_entity.type
_entity.pdbx_description
1 polymer ?
#
loop_
_entity_poly.entity_id
_entity_poly.type
_entity_poly.pdbx_seq_one_letter_code
_entity_poly.pdbx_strand_id
1 'polypeptide(L)'
;MKSSITKKQFYTMYHKLDKVSPIDGDCGLLCGASCCKCTDEDMGIYLLPGEEKLFSRNEEWLHWGWLSAEEYEFPDSWHGKVFFLECRANGNCPREKRPLQCRTFPLTPHIDEYGDLYLIYQKGQLPYSCPLISERIPLNRDFIEATYEAWQTLMQEPLIYDLIMLDSEIRIEDNEDIDIVYPL
;
A
#
# COMPACT_ATOMS: atom_id res chain seq x y z
N MET A 1 -3.48 -14.65 -10.34
CA MET A 1 -4.10 -13.64 -11.24
C MET A 1 -3.11 -13.16 -12.31
N LYS A 2 -3.59 -12.65 -13.44
CA LYS A 2 -2.74 -12.16 -14.53
C LYS A 2 -3.00 -10.65 -14.72
N SER A 3 -2.03 -9.83 -14.32
CA SER A 3 -2.06 -8.37 -14.49
C SER A 3 -1.42 -7.96 -15.81
N SER A 4 -1.94 -6.89 -16.41
CA SER A 4 -1.39 -6.22 -17.59
C SER A 4 -0.19 -5.33 -17.26
N ILE A 5 -0.03 -4.96 -15.98
CA ILE A 5 1.11 -4.14 -15.55
C ILE A 5 2.42 -4.91 -15.72
N THR A 6 3.32 -4.29 -16.44
CA THR A 6 4.63 -4.86 -16.70
C THR A 6 5.60 -4.64 -15.53
N LYS A 7 6.57 -5.52 -15.40
CA LYS A 7 7.68 -5.36 -14.45
C LYS A 7 8.38 -3.99 -14.59
N LYS A 8 8.50 -3.46 -15.83
CA LYS A 8 9.10 -2.16 -16.11
C LYS A 8 8.28 -1.01 -15.51
N GLN A 9 6.94 -1.07 -15.60
CA GLN A 9 6.08 -0.04 -15.01
C GLN A 9 6.21 -0.03 -13.49
N PHE A 10 6.18 -1.19 -12.83
CA PHE A 10 6.47 -1.28 -11.40
C PHE A 10 7.83 -0.68 -11.05
N TYR A 11 8.91 -1.04 -11.75
CA TYR A 11 10.23 -0.45 -11.50
C TYR A 11 10.26 1.06 -11.64
N THR A 12 9.52 1.61 -12.60
CA THR A 12 9.43 3.07 -12.77
C THR A 12 8.76 3.72 -11.56
N MET A 13 7.65 3.16 -11.05
CA MET A 13 6.97 3.66 -9.86
C MET A 13 7.85 3.53 -8.62
N TYR A 14 8.44 2.36 -8.41
CA TYR A 14 9.36 2.11 -7.31
C TYR A 14 10.52 3.10 -7.30
N HIS A 15 11.15 3.34 -8.45
CA HIS A 15 12.26 4.28 -8.57
C HIS A 15 11.87 5.73 -8.25
N LYS A 16 10.63 6.15 -8.56
CA LYS A 16 10.11 7.45 -8.13
C LYS A 16 9.92 7.51 -6.62
N LEU A 17 9.23 6.51 -6.07
CA LEU A 17 8.95 6.42 -4.64
C LEU A 17 10.20 6.23 -3.77
N ASP A 18 11.29 5.68 -4.30
CA ASP A 18 12.57 5.57 -3.58
C ASP A 18 13.23 6.92 -3.29
N LYS A 19 12.90 7.95 -4.07
CA LYS A 19 13.49 9.29 -3.98
C LYS A 19 12.76 10.22 -3.02
N VAL A 20 11.59 9.80 -2.55
CA VAL A 20 10.71 10.62 -1.71
C VAL A 20 10.42 9.93 -0.39
N SER A 21 10.03 10.70 0.59
CA SER A 21 9.75 10.25 1.95
C SER A 21 8.56 11.05 2.49
N PRO A 22 7.68 10.46 3.33
CA PRO A 22 6.55 11.19 3.91
C PRO A 22 6.96 12.48 4.63
N ILE A 23 8.11 12.46 5.30
CA ILE A 23 8.71 13.62 5.97
C ILE A 23 10.21 13.63 5.70
N ASP A 24 10.88 14.70 6.06
CA ASP A 24 12.33 14.77 5.99
C ASP A 24 12.96 13.77 6.97
N GLY A 25 13.82 12.90 6.46
CA GLY A 25 14.43 11.82 7.22
C GLY A 25 13.60 10.54 7.29
N ASP A 26 13.79 9.78 8.37
CA ASP A 26 13.12 8.50 8.61
C ASP A 26 11.93 8.66 9.56
N CYS A 27 10.69 8.55 9.03
CA CYS A 27 9.49 8.61 9.83
C CYS A 27 9.40 7.51 10.90
N GLY A 28 10.11 6.39 10.71
CA GLY A 28 10.19 5.32 11.68
C GLY A 28 10.78 5.74 13.02
N LEU A 29 11.57 6.80 13.06
CA LEU A 29 12.12 7.36 14.30
C LEU A 29 11.04 7.95 15.22
N LEU A 30 9.90 8.37 14.67
CA LEU A 30 8.79 8.94 15.43
C LEU A 30 8.01 7.89 16.26
N CYS A 31 7.88 6.67 15.72
CA CYS A 31 7.06 5.61 16.31
C CYS A 31 7.84 4.31 16.56
N GLY A 32 9.18 4.34 16.42
CA GLY A 32 9.99 3.13 16.50
C GLY A 32 9.70 2.13 15.39
N ALA A 33 9.30 2.62 14.19
CA ALA A 33 8.98 1.82 13.02
C ALA A 33 7.83 0.81 13.24
N SER A 34 6.78 1.22 13.97
CA SER A 34 5.65 0.33 14.35
C SER A 34 5.00 -0.37 13.16
N CYS A 35 4.83 0.33 12.01
CA CYS A 35 4.30 -0.26 10.78
C CYS A 35 5.20 -1.34 10.15
N CYS A 36 6.47 -1.42 10.57
CA CYS A 36 7.46 -2.37 10.07
C CYS A 36 7.82 -3.46 11.10
N LYS A 37 7.21 -3.44 12.28
CA LYS A 37 7.43 -4.43 13.32
C LYS A 37 6.23 -5.37 13.34
N CYS A 38 6.36 -6.51 12.69
CA CYS A 38 5.39 -7.58 12.81
C CYS A 38 5.43 -8.12 14.24
N THR A 39 4.46 -7.76 15.07
CA THR A 39 4.31 -8.25 16.43
C THR A 39 3.47 -9.52 16.51
N ASP A 40 2.64 -9.75 15.52
CA ASP A 40 1.76 -10.90 15.40
C ASP A 40 2.18 -11.81 14.24
N GLU A 41 1.97 -13.11 14.39
CA GLU A 41 2.38 -14.11 13.39
C GLU A 41 1.67 -13.94 12.04
N ASP A 42 0.51 -13.27 12.02
CA ASP A 42 -0.33 -13.03 10.84
C ASP A 42 -0.11 -11.65 10.20
N MET A 43 0.81 -10.85 10.73
CA MET A 43 1.10 -9.53 10.14
C MET A 43 1.93 -9.63 8.87
N GLY A 44 1.37 -9.12 7.81
CA GLY A 44 2.03 -9.07 6.52
C GLY A 44 1.31 -8.13 5.56
N ILE A 45 1.63 -8.25 4.29
CA ILE A 45 1.01 -7.46 3.24
C ILE A 45 0.77 -8.32 2.00
N TYR A 46 -0.41 -8.22 1.42
CA TYR A 46 -0.63 -8.82 0.11
C TYR A 46 0.00 -7.97 -0.99
N LEU A 47 0.46 -8.64 -2.03
CA LEU A 47 1.03 -7.97 -3.20
C LEU A 47 -0.07 -7.66 -4.22
N LEU A 48 0.04 -6.49 -4.81
CA LEU A 48 -0.84 -6.11 -5.92
C LEU A 48 -0.63 -7.05 -7.12
N PRO A 49 -1.66 -7.27 -7.96
CA PRO A 49 -1.55 -8.13 -9.14
C PRO A 49 -0.39 -7.73 -10.05
N GLY A 50 0.59 -8.63 -10.20
CA GLY A 50 1.80 -8.42 -11.01
C GLY A 50 3.02 -7.93 -10.24
N GLU A 51 2.86 -7.46 -9.02
CA GLU A 51 3.95 -6.95 -8.17
C GLU A 51 4.87 -8.07 -7.68
N GLU A 52 4.36 -9.29 -7.55
CA GLU A 52 5.13 -10.47 -7.14
C GLU A 52 6.37 -10.74 -8.01
N LYS A 53 6.38 -10.22 -9.25
CA LYS A 53 7.51 -10.34 -10.20
C LYS A 53 8.74 -9.55 -9.79
N LEU A 54 8.60 -8.62 -8.83
CA LEU A 54 9.69 -7.77 -8.36
C LEU A 54 10.49 -8.41 -7.24
N PHE A 55 9.90 -9.35 -6.51
CA PHE A 55 10.47 -9.90 -5.30
C PHE A 55 11.19 -11.22 -5.57
N SER A 56 12.36 -11.38 -4.96
CA SER A 56 13.05 -12.66 -4.90
C SER A 56 12.45 -13.54 -3.79
N ARG A 57 12.31 -14.83 -4.06
CA ARG A 57 11.89 -15.79 -3.03
C ARG A 57 13.02 -16.20 -2.08
N ASN A 58 14.22 -15.69 -2.31
CA ASN A 58 15.42 -16.01 -1.52
C ASN A 58 15.77 -14.90 -0.50
N GLU A 59 14.88 -13.95 -0.27
CA GLU A 59 15.10 -12.93 0.75
C GLU A 59 14.82 -13.52 2.14
N GLU A 60 15.82 -13.61 2.98
CA GLU A 60 15.71 -14.21 4.33
C GLU A 60 14.73 -13.49 5.26
N TRP A 61 14.52 -12.19 5.01
CA TRP A 61 13.61 -11.35 5.80
C TRP A 61 12.17 -11.33 5.30
N LEU A 62 11.87 -11.99 4.17
CA LEU A 62 10.52 -12.13 3.60
C LEU A 62 10.08 -13.59 3.66
N HIS A 63 9.01 -13.84 4.38
CA HIS A 63 8.32 -15.12 4.31
C HIS A 63 7.17 -15.04 3.32
N TRP A 64 7.13 -15.96 2.36
CA TRP A 64 6.11 -15.99 1.33
C TRP A 64 4.94 -16.88 1.74
N GLY A 65 3.76 -16.28 1.75
CA GLY A 65 2.49 -16.96 1.86
C GLY A 65 1.59 -16.70 0.65
N TRP A 66 0.37 -17.12 0.76
CA TRP A 66 -0.71 -16.77 -0.15
C TRP A 66 -2.04 -16.83 0.58
N LEU A 67 -2.98 -16.00 0.13
CA LEU A 67 -4.37 -15.97 0.57
C LEU A 67 -5.25 -16.47 -0.58
N SER A 68 -6.39 -17.08 -0.29
CA SER A 68 -7.40 -17.38 -1.29
C SER A 68 -8.21 -16.11 -1.57
N ALA A 69 -8.32 -15.71 -2.82
CA ALA A 69 -9.13 -14.56 -3.17
C ALA A 69 -10.63 -14.77 -2.84
N GLU A 70 -11.06 -16.03 -2.79
CA GLU A 70 -12.45 -16.41 -2.50
C GLU A 70 -12.77 -16.51 -1.00
N GLU A 71 -11.75 -16.50 -0.13
CA GLU A 71 -11.89 -16.66 1.33
C GLU A 71 -11.67 -15.36 2.10
N TYR A 72 -11.17 -14.32 1.43
CA TYR A 72 -10.91 -13.02 2.02
C TYR A 72 -11.65 -11.92 1.26
N GLU A 73 -11.77 -10.74 1.84
CA GLU A 73 -12.41 -9.57 1.23
C GLU A 73 -11.56 -8.98 0.10
N PHE A 74 -11.52 -9.70 -1.03
CA PHE A 74 -10.95 -9.24 -2.29
C PHE A 74 -12.07 -9.04 -3.32
N PRO A 75 -11.85 -8.22 -4.37
CA PRO A 75 -12.85 -8.03 -5.41
C PRO A 75 -13.26 -9.35 -6.07
N ASP A 76 -14.51 -9.45 -6.49
CA ASP A 76 -15.05 -10.63 -7.22
C ASP A 76 -14.26 -10.96 -8.50
N SER A 77 -13.58 -9.97 -9.08
CA SER A 77 -12.70 -10.17 -10.24
C SER A 77 -11.37 -10.88 -9.91
N TRP A 78 -11.03 -10.97 -8.62
CA TRP A 78 -9.84 -11.67 -8.16
C TRP A 78 -10.14 -13.15 -7.95
N HIS A 79 -9.31 -14.00 -8.53
CA HIS A 79 -9.47 -15.45 -8.43
C HIS A 79 -8.18 -16.15 -8.06
N GLY A 80 -8.29 -17.16 -7.20
CA GLY A 80 -7.20 -18.04 -6.81
C GLY A 80 -6.24 -17.39 -5.84
N LYS A 81 -4.94 -17.51 -6.07
CA LYS A 81 -3.92 -17.11 -5.10
C LYS A 81 -3.56 -15.64 -5.18
N VAL A 82 -3.64 -14.97 -4.03
CA VAL A 82 -3.08 -13.65 -3.77
C VAL A 82 -1.79 -13.83 -2.98
N PHE A 83 -0.66 -13.36 -3.51
CA PHE A 83 0.61 -13.49 -2.80
C PHE A 83 0.63 -12.60 -1.56
N PHE A 84 1.11 -13.16 -0.46
CA PHE A 84 1.21 -12.50 0.83
C PHE A 84 2.66 -12.55 1.32
N LEU A 85 3.14 -11.45 1.86
CA LEU A 85 4.49 -11.33 2.40
C LEU A 85 4.42 -11.01 3.89
N GLU A 86 4.95 -11.90 4.72
CA GLU A 86 5.26 -11.60 6.12
C GLU A 86 6.66 -10.97 6.18
N CYS A 87 6.72 -9.78 6.74
CA CYS A 87 8.00 -9.07 6.91
C CYS A 87 8.63 -9.44 8.25
N ARG A 88 9.81 -10.07 8.23
CA ARG A 88 10.59 -10.44 9.43
C ARG A 88 11.80 -9.54 9.67
N ALA A 89 11.84 -8.39 9.01
CA ALA A 89 12.97 -7.45 9.11
C ALA A 89 12.98 -6.60 10.38
N ASN A 90 11.92 -6.63 11.20
CA ASN A 90 11.82 -5.86 12.45
C ASN A 90 12.18 -4.38 12.30
N GLY A 91 11.69 -3.72 11.25
CA GLY A 91 11.98 -2.32 10.95
C GLY A 91 13.23 -2.09 10.09
N ASN A 92 14.03 -3.12 9.80
CA ASN A 92 15.27 -3.02 9.04
C ASN A 92 15.14 -3.48 7.58
N CYS A 93 13.92 -3.52 7.02
CA CYS A 93 13.76 -3.92 5.63
C CYS A 93 14.45 -2.93 4.68
N PRO A 94 15.14 -3.43 3.63
CA PRO A 94 15.71 -2.56 2.61
C PRO A 94 14.61 -1.74 1.94
N ARG A 95 14.76 -0.40 1.92
CA ARG A 95 13.71 0.50 1.39
C ARG A 95 13.35 0.18 -0.05
N GLU A 96 14.36 -0.10 -0.87
CA GLU A 96 14.21 -0.46 -2.29
C GLU A 96 13.48 -1.78 -2.54
N LYS A 97 13.25 -2.56 -1.48
CA LYS A 97 12.54 -3.85 -1.54
C LYS A 97 11.19 -3.84 -0.82
N ARG A 98 10.73 -2.68 -0.36
CA ARG A 98 9.40 -2.55 0.26
C ARG A 98 8.31 -2.72 -0.79
N PRO A 99 7.23 -3.47 -0.50
CA PRO A 99 6.03 -3.47 -1.33
C PRO A 99 5.44 -2.08 -1.53
N LEU A 100 4.69 -1.88 -2.60
CA LEU A 100 4.18 -0.57 -2.98
C LEU A 100 3.32 0.05 -1.88
N GLN A 101 2.43 -0.71 -1.28
CA GLN A 101 1.57 -0.24 -0.19
C GLN A 101 2.39 0.24 1.02
N CYS A 102 3.54 -0.42 1.33
CA CYS A 102 4.47 0.05 2.36
C CYS A 102 5.19 1.35 1.97
N ARG A 103 5.35 1.61 0.66
CA ARG A 103 6.02 2.82 0.15
C ARG A 103 5.11 4.02 0.15
N THR A 104 3.82 3.80 -0.06
CA THR A 104 2.79 4.85 -0.13
C THR A 104 2.18 5.17 1.23
N PHE A 105 2.36 4.31 2.24
CA PHE A 105 1.88 4.58 3.59
C PHE A 105 2.51 5.88 4.15
N PRO A 106 1.74 6.78 4.77
CA PRO A 106 0.41 6.60 5.35
C PRO A 106 -0.77 6.93 4.42
N LEU A 107 -0.53 7.07 3.12
CA LEU A 107 -1.58 7.37 2.15
C LEU A 107 -2.07 6.10 1.44
N THR A 108 -3.35 6.07 1.15
CA THR A 108 -4.03 5.02 0.41
C THR A 108 -4.93 5.64 -0.67
N PRO A 109 -5.19 4.96 -1.80
CA PRO A 109 -6.11 5.45 -2.80
C PRO A 109 -7.56 5.34 -2.34
N HIS A 110 -8.38 6.25 -2.80
CA HIS A 110 -9.83 6.26 -2.67
C HIS A 110 -10.44 6.75 -3.98
N ILE A 111 -11.50 6.10 -4.44
CA ILE A 111 -12.25 6.50 -5.63
C ILE A 111 -13.64 6.93 -5.15
N ASP A 112 -14.08 8.10 -5.60
CA ASP A 112 -15.41 8.61 -5.28
C ASP A 112 -16.50 8.05 -6.23
N GLU A 113 -17.76 8.49 -6.03
CA GLU A 113 -18.92 8.10 -6.82
C GLU A 113 -18.83 8.51 -8.30
N TYR A 114 -17.94 9.44 -8.66
CA TYR A 114 -17.71 9.89 -10.04
C TYR A 114 -16.56 9.15 -10.72
N GLY A 115 -15.82 8.32 -9.98
CA GLY A 115 -14.65 7.60 -10.46
C GLY A 115 -13.35 8.40 -10.37
N ASP A 116 -13.36 9.49 -9.63
CA ASP A 116 -12.19 10.34 -9.42
C ASP A 116 -11.30 9.77 -8.31
N LEU A 117 -9.99 9.72 -8.58
CA LEU A 117 -8.99 9.22 -7.64
C LEU A 117 -8.56 10.30 -6.66
N TYR A 118 -8.56 9.95 -5.38
CA TYR A 118 -8.01 10.74 -4.29
C TYR A 118 -6.98 9.93 -3.49
N LEU A 119 -6.06 10.62 -2.85
CA LEU A 119 -5.27 10.07 -1.75
C LEU A 119 -5.88 10.51 -0.43
N ILE A 120 -6.07 9.56 0.45
CA ILE A 120 -6.56 9.77 1.82
C ILE A 120 -5.57 9.18 2.82
N TYR A 121 -5.67 9.57 4.09
CA TYR A 121 -4.96 8.88 5.16
C TYR A 121 -5.54 7.47 5.37
N GLN A 122 -4.67 6.47 5.51
CA GLN A 122 -5.06 5.11 5.88
C GLN A 122 -5.43 5.08 7.36
N LYS A 123 -6.72 5.29 7.66
CA LYS A 123 -7.24 5.31 9.05
C LYS A 123 -7.84 3.99 9.50
N GLY A 124 -8.13 3.07 8.60
CA GLY A 124 -8.74 1.77 8.90
C GLY A 124 -8.07 1.05 10.08
N GLN A 125 -8.55 -0.09 10.47
CA GLN A 125 -8.09 -0.83 11.65
C GLN A 125 -6.59 -1.19 11.57
N LEU A 126 -5.74 -0.21 11.94
CA LEU A 126 -4.31 -0.44 12.04
C LEU A 126 -3.98 -1.02 13.43
N PRO A 127 -3.19 -2.10 13.52
CA PRO A 127 -2.79 -2.68 14.81
C PRO A 127 -1.73 -1.82 15.53
N TYR A 128 -1.43 -0.63 15.01
CA TYR A 128 -0.45 0.30 15.54
C TYR A 128 -0.90 1.76 15.34
N SER A 129 -0.32 2.67 16.12
CA SER A 129 -0.52 4.12 15.93
C SER A 129 0.58 4.71 15.04
N CYS A 130 0.18 5.53 14.08
CA CYS A 130 1.09 6.28 13.22
C CYS A 130 1.00 7.78 13.51
N PRO A 131 2.05 8.43 14.03
CA PRO A 131 2.04 9.88 14.32
C PRO A 131 1.74 10.75 13.10
N LEU A 132 2.12 10.31 11.89
CA LEU A 132 1.80 11.05 10.67
C LEU A 132 0.29 11.20 10.46
N ILE A 133 -0.48 10.22 10.95
CA ILE A 133 -1.95 10.21 10.87
C ILE A 133 -2.54 10.87 12.12
N SER A 134 -2.17 10.38 13.32
CA SER A 134 -2.81 10.80 14.58
C SER A 134 -2.52 12.25 14.97
N GLU A 135 -1.33 12.75 14.65
CA GLU A 135 -0.89 14.11 14.94
C GLU A 135 -0.96 15.04 13.72
N ARG A 136 -1.39 14.51 12.56
CA ARG A 136 -1.49 15.25 11.28
C ARG A 136 -0.19 15.96 10.92
N ILE A 137 0.94 15.28 11.09
CA ILE A 137 2.24 15.83 10.71
C ILE A 137 2.24 16.10 9.20
N PRO A 138 2.58 17.33 8.76
CA PRO A 138 2.58 17.68 7.34
C PRO A 138 3.46 16.73 6.53
N LEU A 139 2.89 16.18 5.45
CA LEU A 139 3.61 15.31 4.54
C LEU A 139 4.35 16.14 3.47
N ASN A 140 5.50 15.64 3.04
CA ASN A 140 6.25 16.23 1.94
C ASN A 140 5.43 16.17 0.65
N ARG A 141 5.36 17.30 -0.05
CA ARG A 141 4.61 17.41 -1.30
C ARG A 141 5.07 16.44 -2.37
N ASP A 142 6.39 16.30 -2.54
CA ASP A 142 6.96 15.36 -3.53
C ASP A 142 6.54 13.90 -3.26
N PHE A 143 6.40 13.53 -1.98
CA PHE A 143 5.90 12.22 -1.59
C PHE A 143 4.42 12.05 -1.97
N ILE A 144 3.58 13.06 -1.70
CA ILE A 144 2.15 13.03 -2.04
C ILE A 144 1.99 12.89 -3.55
N GLU A 145 2.68 13.74 -4.34
CA GLU A 145 2.59 13.74 -5.80
C GLU A 145 3.09 12.42 -6.41
N ALA A 146 4.24 11.90 -5.94
CA ALA A 146 4.76 10.62 -6.42
C ALA A 146 3.84 9.44 -6.06
N THR A 147 3.21 9.48 -4.89
CA THR A 147 2.22 8.48 -4.46
C THR A 147 0.98 8.54 -5.35
N TYR A 148 0.45 9.72 -5.62
CA TYR A 148 -0.70 9.90 -6.50
C TYR A 148 -0.43 9.38 -7.91
N GLU A 149 0.70 9.76 -8.52
CA GLU A 149 1.08 9.29 -9.85
C GLU A 149 1.24 7.76 -9.92
N ALA A 150 1.74 7.14 -8.85
CA ALA A 150 1.84 5.69 -8.79
C ALA A 150 0.46 5.05 -8.80
N TRP A 151 -0.47 5.51 -7.94
CA TRP A 151 -1.83 4.99 -7.90
C TRP A 151 -2.63 5.33 -9.16
N GLN A 152 -2.46 6.51 -9.75
CA GLN A 152 -3.05 6.87 -11.04
C GLN A 152 -2.61 5.92 -12.16
N THR A 153 -1.35 5.46 -12.12
CA THR A 153 -0.85 4.46 -13.08
C THR A 153 -1.43 3.07 -12.79
N LEU A 154 -1.52 2.69 -11.53
CA LEU A 154 -2.01 1.38 -11.09
C LEU A 154 -3.51 1.19 -11.35
N MET A 155 -4.32 2.22 -11.18
CA MET A 155 -5.77 2.16 -11.43
C MET A 155 -6.12 1.95 -12.91
N GLN A 156 -5.15 2.02 -13.84
CA GLN A 156 -5.36 1.62 -15.23
C GLN A 156 -5.43 0.09 -15.41
N GLU A 157 -5.02 -0.67 -14.39
CA GLU A 157 -5.16 -2.12 -14.33
C GLU A 157 -6.53 -2.46 -13.74
N PRO A 158 -7.42 -3.14 -14.48
CA PRO A 158 -8.78 -3.42 -14.00
C PRO A 158 -8.83 -4.12 -12.64
N LEU A 159 -7.94 -5.09 -12.38
CA LEU A 159 -7.90 -5.79 -11.10
C LEU A 159 -7.55 -4.85 -9.93
N ILE A 160 -6.66 -3.88 -10.15
CA ILE A 160 -6.28 -2.91 -9.12
C ILE A 160 -7.37 -1.84 -8.97
N TYR A 161 -7.99 -1.43 -10.06
CA TYR A 161 -9.15 -0.54 -10.02
C TYR A 161 -10.28 -1.15 -9.17
N ASP A 162 -10.63 -2.41 -9.42
CA ASP A 162 -11.67 -3.12 -8.66
C ASP A 162 -11.32 -3.20 -7.17
N LEU A 163 -10.02 -3.40 -6.82
CA LEU A 163 -9.58 -3.38 -5.44
C LEU A 163 -9.79 -2.00 -4.79
N ILE A 164 -9.39 -0.91 -5.47
CA ILE A 164 -9.55 0.44 -4.94
C ILE A 164 -11.03 0.78 -4.77
N MET A 165 -11.88 0.35 -5.71
CA MET A 165 -13.33 0.52 -5.62
C MET A 165 -13.89 -0.20 -4.40
N LEU A 166 -13.58 -1.49 -4.25
CA LEU A 166 -14.05 -2.28 -3.10
C LEU A 166 -13.61 -1.65 -1.76
N ASP A 167 -12.33 -1.29 -1.64
CA ASP A 167 -11.80 -0.62 -0.43
C ASP A 167 -12.51 0.71 -0.17
N SER A 168 -12.89 1.43 -1.23
CA SER A 168 -13.60 2.71 -1.11
C SER A 168 -15.05 2.51 -0.67
N GLU A 169 -15.74 1.50 -1.20
CA GLU A 169 -17.10 1.11 -0.81
C GLU A 169 -17.14 0.66 0.66
N ILE A 170 -16.22 -0.21 1.09
CA ILE A 170 -16.12 -0.66 2.48
C ILE A 170 -15.94 0.52 3.44
N ARG A 171 -15.06 1.49 3.11
CA ARG A 171 -14.87 2.68 3.95
C ARG A 171 -16.14 3.51 4.10
N ILE A 172 -16.93 3.63 3.01
CA ILE A 172 -18.21 4.35 3.02
C ILE A 172 -19.24 3.59 3.88
N GLU A 173 -19.33 2.27 3.72
CA GLU A 173 -20.24 1.41 4.49
C GLU A 173 -19.92 1.43 5.98
N ASP A 174 -18.64 1.41 6.33
CA ASP A 174 -18.14 1.51 7.71
C ASP A 174 -18.22 2.92 8.29
N ASN A 175 -18.69 3.91 7.50
CA ASN A 175 -18.74 5.32 7.88
C ASN A 175 -17.36 5.86 8.31
N GLU A 176 -16.28 5.43 7.67
CA GLU A 176 -14.95 5.99 7.92
C GLU A 176 -14.91 7.47 7.55
N ASP A 177 -14.17 8.26 8.33
CA ASP A 177 -13.89 9.66 8.02
C ASP A 177 -12.90 9.74 6.85
N ILE A 178 -13.39 10.11 5.68
CA ILE A 178 -12.60 10.26 4.45
C ILE A 178 -11.83 11.58 4.50
N ASP A 179 -10.56 11.50 4.87
CA ASP A 179 -9.66 12.64 5.04
C ASP A 179 -8.80 12.82 3.77
N ILE A 180 -9.33 13.59 2.83
CA ILE A 180 -8.68 13.83 1.52
C ILE A 180 -7.41 14.65 1.71
N VAL A 181 -6.30 14.14 1.18
CA VAL A 181 -4.98 14.77 1.18
C VAL A 181 -4.66 15.36 -0.20
N TYR A 182 -5.07 14.66 -1.29
CA TYR A 182 -4.76 15.10 -2.65
C TYR A 182 -5.63 14.36 -3.70
N PRO A 183 -6.01 15.01 -4.84
CA PRO A 183 -6.00 16.46 -5.05
C PRO A 183 -7.02 17.18 -4.18
N LEU A 184 -6.80 18.47 -3.94
CA LEU A 184 -7.74 19.36 -3.21
C LEU A 184 -8.47 20.26 -4.18
#